data_d092276f47350f4eff21a4bfdd1a4de1
#
_entry.id   d092276f47350f4eff21a4bfdd1a4de1
#
_cell.length_a   1.000
_cell.length_b   1.000
_cell.length_c   1.000
_cell.angle_alpha   90.00
_cell.angle_beta   90.00
_cell.angle_gamma   90.00
#
_symmetry.space_group_name_H-M   'P 1'
#
loop_
_entity.id
_entity.type
_entity.pdbx_description
1 polymer ?
#
loop_
_entity_poly.entity_id
_entity_poly.type
_entity_poly.pdbx_seq_one_letter_code
_entity_poly.pdbx_strand_id
1 'polypeptide(L)'
;MDNENKMKKIIIIFVGSFLLYACSKVPITGRTRVNLVGDSQVLPASFAQYKGFLTENKLSTDIQMISQIKTVGAKISGAVDRFMRANKMLSEANSYQWEFNLIEDEMLNAWCMPGGKVIFYSGIM
;
A
#
# COMPACT_ATOMS: atom_id res chain seq x y z
N MET A 1 11.13 -44.97 -19.68
CA MET A 1 11.43 -43.77 -20.44
C MET A 1 10.17 -42.94 -20.80
N ASP A 2 9.06 -43.57 -21.13
CA ASP A 2 7.84 -42.87 -21.56
C ASP A 2 7.09 -42.17 -20.40
N ASN A 3 7.11 -42.75 -19.22
CA ASN A 3 6.42 -42.24 -18.02
C ASN A 3 7.10 -40.99 -17.42
N GLU A 4 8.42 -40.89 -17.46
CA GLU A 4 9.18 -39.70 -17.02
C GLU A 4 8.92 -38.48 -17.94
N ASN A 5 8.84 -38.71 -19.23
CA ASN A 5 8.54 -37.63 -20.19
C ASN A 5 7.09 -37.12 -20.09
N LYS A 6 6.15 -38.00 -19.77
CA LYS A 6 4.75 -37.59 -19.47
C LYS A 6 4.69 -36.78 -18.19
N MET A 7 5.38 -37.21 -17.13
CA MET A 7 5.41 -36.48 -15.86
C MET A 7 6.04 -35.08 -16.00
N LYS A 8 7.15 -34.99 -16.73
CA LYS A 8 7.80 -33.67 -17.03
C LYS A 8 6.86 -32.73 -17.80
N LYS A 9 6.14 -33.23 -18.79
CA LYS A 9 5.16 -32.44 -19.55
C LYS A 9 4.01 -31.97 -18.66
N ILE A 10 3.48 -32.81 -17.78
CA ILE A 10 2.42 -32.44 -16.84
C ILE A 10 2.90 -31.37 -15.87
N ILE A 11 4.11 -31.49 -15.34
CA ILE A 11 4.70 -30.49 -14.44
C ILE A 11 4.88 -29.15 -15.16
N ILE A 12 5.37 -29.14 -16.40
CA ILE A 12 5.55 -27.91 -17.18
C ILE A 12 4.20 -27.24 -17.47
N ILE A 13 3.16 -28.00 -17.78
CA ILE A 13 1.81 -27.47 -18.01
C ILE A 13 1.24 -26.89 -16.72
N PHE A 14 1.45 -27.56 -15.56
CA PHE A 14 0.96 -27.11 -14.27
C PHE A 14 1.67 -25.82 -13.81
N VAL A 15 2.99 -25.74 -13.97
CA VAL A 15 3.79 -24.53 -13.69
C VAL A 15 3.41 -23.38 -14.63
N GLY A 16 3.22 -23.67 -15.92
CA GLY A 16 2.78 -22.65 -16.88
C GLY A 16 1.39 -22.12 -16.58
N SER A 17 0.45 -22.99 -16.16
CA SER A 17 -0.90 -22.57 -15.76
C SER A 17 -0.89 -21.72 -14.49
N PHE A 18 -0.01 -22.03 -13.53
CA PHE A 18 0.12 -21.26 -12.27
C PHE A 18 0.62 -19.83 -12.50
N LEU A 19 1.51 -19.63 -13.48
CA LEU A 19 2.03 -18.30 -13.82
C LEU A 19 0.97 -17.37 -14.42
N LEU A 20 -0.09 -17.92 -15.05
CA LEU A 20 -1.17 -17.11 -15.62
C LEU A 20 -2.10 -16.49 -14.57
N TYR A 21 -2.16 -17.03 -13.37
CA TYR A 21 -3.00 -16.52 -12.28
C TYR A 21 -2.32 -15.43 -11.42
N ALA A 22 -1.00 -15.24 -11.58
CA ALA A 22 -0.24 -14.25 -10.81
C ALA A 22 -0.33 -12.81 -11.34
N CYS A 23 -1.01 -12.59 -12.46
CA CYS A 23 -1.13 -11.28 -13.09
C CYS A 23 -2.36 -10.52 -12.57
N SER A 24 -2.15 -9.35 -11.97
CA SER A 24 -3.19 -8.40 -11.59
C SER A 24 -3.06 -7.09 -12.38
N LYS A 25 -4.18 -6.38 -12.57
CA LYS A 25 -4.16 -5.05 -13.18
C LYS A 25 -4.01 -3.99 -12.10
N VAL A 26 -3.11 -3.03 -12.33
CA VAL A 26 -3.01 -1.84 -11.49
C VAL A 26 -4.25 -0.98 -11.71
N PRO A 27 -5.01 -0.65 -10.67
CA PRO A 27 -6.13 0.29 -10.78
C PRO A 27 -5.64 1.61 -11.36
N ILE A 28 -6.51 2.36 -12.05
CA ILE A 28 -6.21 3.66 -12.68
C ILE A 28 -5.38 3.53 -13.96
N THR A 29 -4.21 2.89 -13.93
CA THR A 29 -3.31 2.83 -15.10
C THR A 29 -3.57 1.65 -16.02
N GLY A 30 -4.30 0.63 -15.56
CA GLY A 30 -4.59 -0.60 -16.28
C GLY A 30 -3.37 -1.49 -16.58
N ARG A 31 -2.18 -1.12 -16.08
CA ARG A 31 -0.97 -1.92 -16.31
C ARG A 31 -1.10 -3.28 -15.65
N THR A 32 -0.61 -4.31 -16.33
CA THR A 32 -0.47 -5.64 -15.75
C THR A 32 0.76 -5.70 -14.86
N ARG A 33 0.61 -6.23 -13.65
CA ARG A 33 1.73 -6.49 -12.72
C ARG A 33 1.66 -7.93 -12.22
N VAL A 34 2.81 -8.49 -11.90
CA VAL A 34 2.88 -9.74 -11.16
C VAL A 34 2.71 -9.41 -9.67
N ASN A 35 1.71 -9.99 -9.04
CA ASN A 35 1.43 -9.79 -7.61
C ASN A 35 1.70 -11.09 -6.87
N LEU A 36 2.90 -11.22 -6.31
CA LEU A 36 3.34 -12.43 -5.58
C LEU A 36 2.99 -12.38 -4.09
N VAL A 37 2.73 -11.19 -3.55
CA VAL A 37 2.39 -10.99 -2.13
C VAL A 37 1.05 -10.28 -2.04
N GLY A 38 0.08 -10.93 -1.43
CA GLY A 38 -1.27 -10.38 -1.27
C GLY A 38 -1.35 -9.28 -0.20
N ASP A 39 -2.34 -8.40 -0.32
CA ASP A 39 -2.59 -7.30 0.63
C ASP A 39 -2.80 -7.81 2.06
N SER A 40 -3.32 -9.04 2.23
CA SER A 40 -3.49 -9.69 3.53
C SER A 40 -2.18 -9.90 4.32
N GLN A 41 -1.04 -9.95 3.63
CA GLN A 41 0.29 -10.05 4.24
C GLN A 41 0.97 -8.69 4.33
N VAL A 42 0.80 -7.84 3.31
CA VAL A 42 1.46 -6.52 3.23
C VAL A 42 0.87 -5.54 4.25
N LEU A 43 -0.45 -5.49 4.41
CA LEU A 43 -1.09 -4.50 5.27
C LEU A 43 -0.75 -4.67 6.76
N PRO A 44 -0.82 -5.87 7.37
CA PRO A 44 -0.42 -6.04 8.77
C PRO A 44 1.04 -5.68 9.02
N ALA A 45 1.94 -6.06 8.10
CA ALA A 45 3.36 -5.71 8.20
C ALA A 45 3.58 -4.19 8.11
N SER A 46 2.91 -3.53 7.17
CA SER A 46 2.93 -2.07 7.03
C SER A 46 2.46 -1.36 8.31
N PHE A 47 1.35 -1.80 8.88
CA PHE A 47 0.81 -1.19 10.10
C PHE A 47 1.72 -1.41 11.31
N ALA A 48 2.33 -2.58 11.44
CA ALA A 48 3.29 -2.87 12.49
C ALA A 48 4.56 -1.99 12.36
N GLN A 49 5.11 -1.88 11.15
CA GLN A 49 6.26 -1.01 10.87
C GLN A 49 5.94 0.46 11.15
N TYR A 50 4.78 0.94 10.69
CA TYR A 50 4.36 2.32 10.94
C TYR A 50 4.25 2.63 12.44
N LYS A 51 3.63 1.73 13.21
CA LYS A 51 3.53 1.87 14.66
C LYS A 51 4.91 1.90 15.32
N GLY A 52 5.82 1.01 14.92
CA GLY A 52 7.21 1.01 15.39
C GLY A 52 7.90 2.34 15.10
N PHE A 53 7.79 2.83 13.87
CA PHE A 53 8.35 4.12 13.46
C PHE A 53 7.86 5.28 14.32
N LEU A 54 6.57 5.33 14.65
CA LEU A 54 6.02 6.39 15.50
C LEU A 54 6.53 6.32 16.96
N THR A 55 6.92 5.15 17.45
CA THR A 55 7.50 5.02 18.79
C THR A 55 8.98 5.43 18.86
N GLU A 56 9.68 5.36 17.74
CA GLU A 56 11.11 5.66 17.63
C GLU A 56 11.39 7.12 17.25
N ASN A 57 10.38 7.86 16.78
CA ASN A 57 10.55 9.21 16.28
C ASN A 57 9.70 10.21 17.06
N LYS A 58 10.21 11.43 17.19
CA LYS A 58 9.52 12.51 17.90
C LYS A 58 8.40 13.08 17.04
N LEU A 59 7.16 12.90 17.49
CA LEU A 59 6.01 13.55 16.87
C LEU A 59 6.08 15.06 17.13
N SER A 60 5.77 15.85 16.10
CA SER A 60 5.64 17.30 16.23
C SER A 60 4.46 17.65 17.13
N THR A 61 4.61 18.75 17.87
CA THR A 61 3.54 19.39 18.65
C THR A 61 3.02 20.68 18.02
N ASP A 62 3.48 21.04 16.82
CA ASP A 62 3.02 22.21 16.09
C ASP A 62 1.59 21.98 15.59
N ILE A 63 0.65 22.60 16.29
CA ILE A 63 -0.79 22.45 16.03
C ILE A 63 -1.16 22.97 14.63
N GLN A 64 -0.51 24.02 14.15
CA GLN A 64 -0.81 24.64 12.86
C GLN A 64 -0.40 23.70 11.70
N MET A 65 0.83 23.21 11.72
CA MET A 65 1.34 22.26 10.74
C MET A 65 0.55 20.94 10.76
N ILE A 66 0.28 20.40 11.96
CA ILE A 66 -0.53 19.18 12.12
C ILE A 66 -1.94 19.37 11.54
N SER A 67 -2.59 20.50 11.81
CA SER A 67 -3.93 20.81 11.28
C SER A 67 -3.90 20.91 9.75
N GLN A 68 -2.86 21.50 9.18
CA GLN A 68 -2.69 21.64 7.74
C GLN A 68 -2.58 20.28 7.06
N ILE A 69 -1.69 19.39 7.52
CA ILE A 69 -1.54 18.06 6.92
C ILE A 69 -2.79 17.19 7.09
N LYS A 70 -3.47 17.25 8.24
CA LYS A 70 -4.72 16.53 8.45
C LYS A 70 -5.85 17.03 7.56
N THR A 71 -5.95 18.33 7.37
CA THR A 71 -6.96 18.94 6.49
C THR A 71 -6.76 18.51 5.03
N VAL A 72 -5.52 18.59 4.53
CA VAL A 72 -5.19 18.16 3.17
C VAL A 72 -5.36 16.63 3.04
N GLY A 73 -4.87 15.89 4.02
CA GLY A 73 -4.99 14.44 4.08
C GLY A 73 -6.45 13.96 4.03
N ALA A 74 -7.34 14.60 4.79
CA ALA A 74 -8.76 14.28 4.76
C ALA A 74 -9.42 14.52 3.39
N LYS A 75 -9.02 15.59 2.69
CA LYS A 75 -9.50 15.87 1.32
C LYS A 75 -9.03 14.80 0.33
N ILE A 76 -7.75 14.42 0.40
CA ILE A 76 -7.15 13.40 -0.47
C ILE A 76 -7.79 12.04 -0.18
N SER A 77 -7.81 11.59 1.07
CA SER A 77 -8.37 10.29 1.44
C SER A 77 -9.85 10.17 1.06
N GLY A 78 -10.64 11.23 1.25
CA GLY A 78 -12.03 11.26 0.81
C GLY A 78 -12.19 11.22 -0.71
N ALA A 79 -11.30 11.83 -1.48
CA ALA A 79 -11.31 11.74 -2.94
C ALA A 79 -10.96 10.32 -3.41
N VAL A 80 -9.95 9.70 -2.81
CA VAL A 80 -9.53 8.32 -3.11
C VAL A 80 -10.65 7.33 -2.78
N ASP A 81 -11.30 7.46 -1.62
CA ASP A 81 -12.42 6.59 -1.23
C ASP A 81 -13.57 6.68 -2.24
N ARG A 82 -13.98 7.90 -2.61
CA ARG A 82 -15.02 8.09 -3.63
C ARG A 82 -14.64 7.48 -4.97
N PHE A 83 -13.40 7.67 -5.41
CA PHE A 83 -12.90 7.10 -6.66
C PHE A 83 -12.95 5.56 -6.63
N MET A 84 -12.45 4.95 -5.58
CA MET A 84 -12.42 3.49 -5.44
C MET A 84 -13.84 2.90 -5.44
N ARG A 85 -14.76 3.49 -4.67
CA ARG A 85 -16.15 3.03 -4.62
C ARG A 85 -16.87 3.19 -5.96
N ALA A 86 -16.66 4.30 -6.65
CA ALA A 86 -17.21 4.53 -7.99
C ALA A 86 -16.71 3.52 -9.03
N ASN A 87 -15.48 3.01 -8.86
CA ASN A 87 -14.86 2.01 -9.72
C ASN A 87 -15.02 0.56 -9.21
N LYS A 88 -15.93 0.32 -8.26
CA LYS A 88 -16.23 -1.01 -7.68
C LYS A 88 -15.06 -1.69 -6.97
N MET A 89 -14.11 -0.91 -6.48
CA MET A 89 -12.94 -1.36 -5.73
C MET A 89 -13.23 -1.30 -4.22
N LEU A 90 -14.28 -1.98 -3.77
CA LEU A 90 -14.75 -1.91 -2.39
C LEU A 90 -13.78 -2.56 -1.39
N SER A 91 -13.14 -3.65 -1.79
CA SER A 91 -12.15 -4.35 -0.97
C SER A 91 -10.97 -3.44 -0.65
N GLU A 92 -10.44 -2.78 -1.68
CA GLU A 92 -9.34 -1.83 -1.56
C GLU A 92 -9.76 -0.61 -0.73
N ALA A 93 -10.92 -0.01 -1.02
CA ALA A 93 -11.42 1.12 -0.26
C ALA A 93 -11.53 0.82 1.24
N ASN A 94 -12.03 -0.38 1.59
CA ASN A 94 -12.20 -0.79 2.98
C ASN A 94 -10.89 -1.21 3.66
N SER A 95 -9.83 -1.48 2.91
CA SER A 95 -8.51 -1.86 3.46
C SER A 95 -7.68 -0.66 3.94
N TYR A 96 -8.01 0.55 3.49
CA TYR A 96 -7.30 1.75 3.89
C TYR A 96 -7.66 2.18 5.31
N GLN A 97 -6.63 2.41 6.11
CA GLN A 97 -6.71 2.98 7.46
C GLN A 97 -5.88 4.26 7.48
N TRP A 98 -6.41 5.30 6.84
CA TRP A 98 -5.71 6.56 6.66
C TRP A 98 -5.25 7.18 7.96
N GLU A 99 -3.98 7.54 8.02
CA GLU A 99 -3.36 8.22 9.14
C GLU A 99 -2.26 9.15 8.65
N PHE A 100 -2.26 10.38 9.14
CA PHE A 100 -1.33 11.43 8.75
C PHE A 100 -0.64 11.95 10.01
N ASN A 101 0.68 11.77 10.10
CA ASN A 101 1.47 12.24 11.22
C ASN A 101 2.64 13.11 10.76
N LEU A 102 3.04 14.05 11.64
CA LEU A 102 4.15 14.95 11.45
C LEU A 102 5.26 14.58 12.43
N ILE A 103 6.44 14.32 11.90
CA ILE A 103 7.66 14.08 12.67
C ILE A 103 8.42 15.40 12.82
N GLU A 104 8.91 15.68 14.01
CA GLU A 104 9.76 16.84 14.29
C GLU A 104 11.21 16.53 13.89
N ASP A 105 11.53 16.85 12.64
CA ASP A 105 12.84 16.63 12.03
C ASP A 105 13.03 17.60 10.86
N GLU A 106 14.22 18.16 10.71
CA GLU A 106 14.56 19.13 9.65
C GLU A 106 14.70 18.49 8.26
N MET A 107 14.60 17.18 8.15
CA MET A 107 14.70 16.46 6.89
C MET A 107 13.60 16.90 5.92
N LEU A 108 13.98 17.22 4.68
CA LEU A 108 13.05 17.56 3.59
C LEU A 108 12.44 16.28 3.00
N ASN A 109 11.54 15.65 3.73
CA ASN A 109 10.99 14.35 3.33
C ASN A 109 9.51 14.19 3.71
N ALA A 110 8.84 13.34 2.95
CA ALA A 110 7.54 12.74 3.27
C ALA A 110 7.45 11.37 2.61
N TRP A 111 6.74 10.44 3.22
CA TRP A 111 6.56 9.10 2.65
C TRP A 111 5.22 8.49 3.07
N CYS A 112 4.81 7.44 2.36
CA CYS A 112 3.61 6.69 2.68
C CYS A 112 3.86 5.19 2.61
N MET A 113 3.10 4.45 3.41
CA MET A 113 3.07 2.98 3.40
C MET A 113 1.71 2.46 2.91
N PRO A 114 1.66 1.21 2.43
CA PRO A 114 0.41 0.54 2.10
C PRO A 114 -0.63 0.67 3.21
N GLY A 115 -1.89 0.83 2.82
CA GLY A 115 -3.01 1.00 3.75
C GLY A 115 -3.24 2.44 4.21
N GLY A 116 -2.58 3.44 3.60
CA GLY A 116 -2.85 4.87 3.84
C GLY A 116 -2.13 5.46 5.04
N LYS A 117 -0.98 4.92 5.42
CA LYS A 117 -0.13 5.46 6.48
C LYS A 117 0.84 6.49 5.89
N VAL A 118 0.76 7.75 6.31
CA VAL A 118 1.50 8.87 5.72
C VAL A 118 2.26 9.63 6.80
N ILE A 119 3.53 9.88 6.52
CA ILE A 119 4.42 10.66 7.37
C ILE A 119 4.91 11.89 6.60
N PHE A 120 4.89 13.01 7.29
CA PHE A 120 5.58 14.24 6.90
C PHE A 120 6.65 14.57 7.93
N TYR A 121 7.73 15.17 7.47
CA TYR A 121 8.77 15.73 8.33
C TYR A 121 8.60 17.24 8.40
N SER A 122 8.85 17.85 9.55
CA SER A 122 8.66 19.30 9.73
C SER A 122 9.52 20.14 8.77
N GLY A 123 10.66 19.61 8.33
CA GLY A 123 11.52 20.28 7.37
C GLY A 123 10.90 20.53 6.00
N ILE A 124 9.84 19.79 5.59
CA ILE A 124 9.16 20.00 4.30
C ILE A 124 8.02 21.02 4.39
N MET A 125 7.62 21.40 5.60
CA MET A 125 6.51 22.32 5.84
C MET A 125 6.98 23.77 5.71
#